data_19a35f72f0e6d0451a87c0806b65f227
#
_entry.id   19a35f72f0e6d0451a87c0806b65f227
#
_cell.length_a   1.000
_cell.length_b   1.000
_cell.length_c   1.000
_cell.angle_alpha   90.00
_cell.angle_beta   90.00
_cell.angle_gamma   90.00
#
_symmetry.space_group_name_H-M   'P 1'
#
loop_
_entity.id
_entity.type
_entity.pdbx_description
1 polymer ?
#
loop_
_entity_poly.entity_id
_entity_poly.type
_entity_poly.pdbx_seq_one_letter_code
_entity_poly.pdbx_strand_id
1 'polypeptide(L)'
;MKTLLHICCAPCANQCIDVLRTDGQEVTGFWYNPNIHPFTEYRARRNCLREYAGTIELPLIERDDYGLRPFVREVAADIEGRCVKCYEMRLFETARQAKEGGFDSFTSSLFISPYQNHELMRETAERAAFEYGVKFEYRDFRPYFKAGQERARELEMYIQKYCGCVFSEQERYLKPKKIIP
;
A
#
# COMPACT_ATOMS: atom_id res chain seq x y z
N MET A 1 -18.49 -5.67 -10.36
CA MET A 1 -17.23 -6.41 -10.08
C MET A 1 -16.78 -6.08 -8.68
N LYS A 2 -16.55 -7.10 -7.84
CA LYS A 2 -16.08 -6.94 -6.46
C LYS A 2 -14.56 -6.91 -6.44
N THR A 3 -13.98 -5.79 -6.03
CA THR A 3 -12.54 -5.58 -6.07
C THR A 3 -11.98 -5.38 -4.67
N LEU A 4 -10.95 -6.16 -4.31
CA LEU A 4 -10.19 -5.97 -3.08
C LEU A 4 -9.03 -4.99 -3.35
N LEU A 5 -9.06 -3.83 -2.69
CA LEU A 5 -8.03 -2.80 -2.81
C LEU A 5 -7.08 -2.88 -1.61
N HIS A 6 -5.82 -3.31 -1.83
CA HIS A 6 -4.78 -3.17 -0.83
C HIS A 6 -4.50 -1.68 -0.55
N ILE A 7 -4.49 -1.29 0.73
CA ILE A 7 -4.33 0.09 1.14
C ILE A 7 -3.13 0.23 2.09
N CYS A 8 -2.15 1.06 1.69
CA CYS A 8 -0.99 1.38 2.52
C CYS A 8 -1.21 2.60 3.44
N CYS A 9 -2.13 3.48 3.09
CA CYS A 9 -2.52 4.68 3.87
C CYS A 9 -3.74 5.35 3.23
N ALA A 10 -4.51 6.11 3.99
CA ALA A 10 -5.68 6.83 3.49
C ALA A 10 -5.35 7.87 2.39
N PRO A 11 -4.28 8.69 2.52
CA PRO A 11 -3.90 9.64 1.46
C PRO A 11 -3.61 9.01 0.10
N CYS A 12 -3.10 7.76 0.08
CA CYS A 12 -2.86 7.04 -1.17
C CYS A 12 -4.13 6.38 -1.73
N ALA A 13 -5.09 6.06 -0.88
CA ALA A 13 -6.27 5.31 -1.25
C ALA A 13 -7.43 6.17 -1.76
N ASN A 14 -7.53 7.43 -1.32
CA ASN A 14 -8.73 8.25 -1.56
C ASN A 14 -9.11 8.34 -3.05
N GLN A 15 -8.18 8.68 -3.92
CA GLN A 15 -8.43 8.76 -5.36
C GLN A 15 -8.55 7.37 -6.01
N CYS A 16 -7.81 6.37 -5.52
CA CYS A 16 -7.95 5.01 -6.02
C CYS A 16 -9.37 4.48 -5.82
N ILE A 17 -9.95 4.73 -4.64
CA ILE A 17 -11.32 4.33 -4.31
C ILE A 17 -12.33 5.05 -5.21
N ASP A 18 -12.18 6.38 -5.36
CA ASP A 18 -13.08 7.18 -6.18
C ASP A 18 -13.07 6.73 -7.65
N VAL A 19 -11.88 6.48 -8.22
CA VAL A 19 -11.73 6.00 -9.60
C VAL A 19 -12.39 4.64 -9.77
N LEU A 20 -12.11 3.69 -8.87
CA LEU A 20 -12.71 2.35 -8.97
C LEU A 20 -14.24 2.37 -8.81
N ARG A 21 -14.76 3.17 -7.87
CA ARG A 21 -16.20 3.35 -7.68
C ARG A 21 -16.86 4.03 -8.89
N THR A 22 -16.20 5.01 -9.50
CA THR A 22 -16.68 5.67 -10.73
C THR A 22 -16.76 4.69 -11.90
N ASP A 23 -15.84 3.73 -11.95
CA ASP A 23 -15.88 2.62 -12.93
C ASP A 23 -16.93 1.54 -12.58
N GLY A 24 -17.79 1.76 -11.59
CA GLY A 24 -18.85 0.85 -11.18
C GLY A 24 -18.38 -0.38 -10.41
N GLN A 25 -17.20 -0.32 -9.79
CA GLN A 25 -16.68 -1.41 -8.98
C GLN A 25 -17.18 -1.32 -7.52
N GLU A 26 -17.51 -2.45 -6.95
CA GLU A 26 -17.76 -2.61 -5.51
C GLU A 26 -16.40 -2.81 -4.81
N VAL A 27 -15.93 -1.76 -4.12
CA VAL A 27 -14.59 -1.73 -3.54
C VAL A 27 -14.64 -2.08 -2.07
N THR A 28 -13.81 -3.04 -1.67
CA THR A 28 -13.49 -3.33 -0.26
C THR A 28 -12.00 -3.03 -0.03
N GLY A 29 -11.70 -2.25 1.01
CA GLY A 29 -10.33 -1.99 1.42
C GLY A 29 -9.69 -3.19 2.13
N PHE A 30 -8.39 -3.37 1.95
CA PHE A 30 -7.61 -4.38 2.66
C PHE A 30 -6.36 -3.74 3.29
N TRP A 31 -6.29 -3.80 4.62
CA TRP A 31 -5.11 -3.38 5.38
C TRP A 31 -4.23 -4.58 5.70
N TYR A 32 -3.05 -4.63 5.08
CA TYR A 32 -1.97 -5.54 5.43
C TYR A 32 -0.62 -4.92 5.08
N ASN A 33 0.08 -4.41 6.09
CA ASN A 33 1.30 -3.63 5.88
C ASN A 33 2.40 -3.99 6.90
N PRO A 34 2.93 -5.22 6.86
CA PRO A 34 3.97 -5.67 7.81
C PRO A 34 5.30 -4.93 7.64
N ASN A 35 5.43 -4.17 6.55
CA ASN A 35 6.59 -3.37 6.19
C ASN A 35 6.59 -1.96 6.78
N ILE A 36 5.51 -1.51 7.43
CA ILE A 36 5.44 -0.14 7.97
C ILE A 36 6.03 -0.09 9.37
N HIS A 37 7.04 0.75 9.57
CA HIS A 37 7.80 0.91 10.81
C HIS A 37 8.11 2.40 11.08
N PRO A 38 8.33 2.81 12.34
CA PRO A 38 8.11 2.07 13.58
C PRO A 38 6.62 1.83 13.89
N PHE A 39 6.31 1.21 15.02
CA PHE A 39 4.93 0.92 15.40
C PHE A 39 4.03 2.17 15.49
N THR A 40 4.60 3.30 15.85
CA THR A 40 3.86 4.58 15.90
C THR A 40 3.40 5.02 14.52
N GLU A 41 4.24 4.86 13.49
CA GLU A 41 3.88 5.15 12.09
C GLU A 41 2.82 4.17 11.56
N TYR A 42 3.02 2.87 11.83
CA TYR A 42 2.05 1.83 11.49
C TYR A 42 0.66 2.15 12.07
N ARG A 43 0.61 2.45 13.38
CA ARG A 43 -0.62 2.80 14.08
C ARG A 43 -1.26 4.07 13.53
N ALA A 44 -0.47 5.12 13.25
CA ALA A 44 -0.99 6.38 12.72
C ALA A 44 -1.66 6.19 11.36
N ARG A 45 -1.03 5.45 10.43
CA ARG A 45 -1.61 5.16 9.11
C ARG A 45 -2.86 4.30 9.20
N ARG A 46 -2.83 3.25 10.02
CA ARG A 46 -3.99 2.37 10.24
C ARG A 46 -5.18 3.13 10.79
N ASN A 47 -4.98 3.92 11.84
CA ASN A 47 -6.06 4.67 12.47
C ASN A 47 -6.66 5.70 11.51
N CYS A 48 -5.83 6.45 10.79
CA CYS A 48 -6.29 7.38 9.76
C CYS A 48 -7.11 6.66 8.67
N LEU A 49 -6.71 5.45 8.27
CA LEU A 49 -7.48 4.65 7.31
C LEU A 49 -8.83 4.22 7.88
N ARG A 50 -8.90 3.78 9.13
CA ARG A 50 -10.15 3.41 9.79
C ARG A 50 -11.14 4.56 9.85
N GLU A 51 -10.66 5.73 10.26
CA GLU A 51 -11.47 6.96 10.29
C GLU A 51 -12.00 7.30 8.90
N TYR A 52 -11.11 7.36 7.91
CA TYR A 52 -11.51 7.67 6.54
C TYR A 52 -12.48 6.63 5.96
N ALA A 53 -12.23 5.34 6.15
CA ALA A 53 -13.12 4.28 5.69
C ALA A 53 -14.52 4.40 6.28
N GLY A 54 -14.62 4.78 7.56
CA GLY A 54 -15.90 5.07 8.22
C GLY A 54 -16.66 6.24 7.58
N THR A 55 -15.95 7.32 7.22
CA THR A 55 -16.59 8.51 6.63
C THR A 55 -17.14 8.28 5.23
N ILE A 56 -16.57 7.34 4.47
CA ILE A 56 -16.94 7.06 3.08
C ILE A 56 -17.68 5.71 2.92
N GLU A 57 -18.06 5.10 4.05
CA GLU A 57 -18.72 3.79 4.09
C GLU A 57 -17.98 2.73 3.27
N LEU A 58 -16.64 2.68 3.41
CA LEU A 58 -15.81 1.67 2.76
C LEU A 58 -15.73 0.43 3.64
N PRO A 59 -16.23 -0.74 3.18
CA PRO A 59 -15.93 -2.00 3.86
C PRO A 59 -14.42 -2.20 3.97
N LEU A 60 -13.92 -2.53 5.17
CA LEU A 60 -12.51 -2.68 5.43
C LEU A 60 -12.21 -4.03 6.06
N ILE A 61 -11.38 -4.82 5.42
CA ILE A 61 -10.79 -6.04 5.97
C ILE A 61 -9.41 -5.67 6.51
N GLU A 62 -9.15 -6.01 7.78
CA GLU A 62 -7.89 -5.69 8.43
C GLU A 62 -7.17 -6.95 8.87
N ARG A 63 -5.93 -7.09 8.42
CA ARG A 63 -4.95 -7.98 8.99
C ARG A 63 -3.93 -7.13 9.75
N ASP A 64 -4.15 -7.01 11.06
CA ASP A 64 -3.43 -6.08 11.94
C ASP A 64 -2.13 -6.71 12.48
N ASP A 65 -1.24 -7.07 11.55
CA ASP A 65 0.06 -7.68 11.85
C ASP A 65 1.19 -6.64 11.74
N TYR A 66 1.72 -6.18 12.87
CA TYR A 66 2.93 -5.37 12.87
C TYR A 66 4.16 -6.24 12.63
N GLY A 67 4.74 -6.14 11.46
CA GLY A 67 5.69 -7.11 10.91
C GLY A 67 7.16 -6.72 10.95
N LEU A 68 7.65 -5.87 11.87
CA LEU A 68 9.05 -5.45 11.89
C LEU A 68 10.04 -6.62 11.81
N ARG A 69 9.90 -7.60 12.71
CA ARG A 69 10.85 -8.73 12.79
C ARG A 69 10.79 -9.65 11.56
N PRO A 70 9.61 -10.10 11.09
CA PRO A 70 9.50 -10.86 9.85
C PRO A 70 10.08 -10.09 8.66
N PHE A 71 9.69 -8.83 8.48
CA PHE A 71 10.18 -8.01 7.38
C PHE A 71 11.71 -7.88 7.37
N VAL A 72 12.33 -7.57 8.51
CA VAL A 72 13.79 -7.44 8.60
C VAL A 72 14.49 -8.76 8.27
N ARG A 73 13.95 -9.90 8.73
CA ARG A 73 14.53 -11.22 8.40
C ARG A 73 14.50 -11.49 6.90
N GLU A 74 13.40 -11.16 6.22
CA GLU A 74 13.25 -11.37 4.77
C GLU A 74 14.20 -10.51 3.94
N VAL A 75 14.54 -9.31 4.41
CA VAL A 75 15.34 -8.36 3.62
C VAL A 75 16.80 -8.26 4.09
N ALA A 76 17.18 -8.93 5.18
CA ALA A 76 18.51 -8.79 5.79
C ALA A 76 19.65 -9.20 4.85
N ALA A 77 19.43 -10.14 3.95
CA ALA A 77 20.42 -10.60 2.99
C ALA A 77 20.63 -9.64 1.81
N ASP A 78 19.63 -8.80 1.49
CA ASP A 78 19.67 -7.83 0.40
C ASP A 78 18.79 -6.61 0.75
N ILE A 79 19.35 -5.69 1.53
CA ILE A 79 18.66 -4.49 1.98
C ILE A 79 18.36 -3.55 0.80
N GLU A 80 19.24 -3.47 -0.18
CA GLU A 80 19.05 -2.61 -1.36
C GLU A 80 17.92 -3.12 -2.26
N GLY A 81 17.80 -4.44 -2.41
CA GLY A 81 16.70 -5.08 -3.14
C GLY A 81 15.41 -5.29 -2.32
N ARG A 82 15.33 -4.79 -1.10
CA ARG A 82 14.20 -4.97 -0.17
C ARG A 82 12.82 -4.68 -0.72
N CYS A 83 12.73 -3.79 -1.74
CA CYS A 83 11.44 -3.42 -2.34
C CYS A 83 10.75 -4.60 -3.01
N VAL A 84 11.51 -5.54 -3.59
CA VAL A 84 10.97 -6.78 -4.16
C VAL A 84 10.18 -7.53 -3.10
N LYS A 85 10.83 -7.83 -1.97
CA LYS A 85 10.21 -8.54 -0.83
C LYS A 85 9.02 -7.77 -0.24
N CYS A 86 9.14 -6.45 -0.17
CA CYS A 86 8.08 -5.58 0.30
C CYS A 86 6.81 -5.67 -0.58
N TYR A 87 6.96 -5.73 -1.89
CA TYR A 87 5.84 -5.90 -2.82
C TYR A 87 5.29 -7.33 -2.77
N GLU A 88 6.16 -8.34 -2.76
CA GLU A 88 5.75 -9.74 -2.64
C GLU A 88 4.87 -9.95 -1.40
N MET A 89 5.35 -9.58 -0.21
CA MET A 89 4.60 -9.76 1.04
C MET A 89 3.19 -9.18 0.97
N ARG A 90 3.02 -8.00 0.38
CA ARG A 90 1.72 -7.31 0.36
C ARG A 90 0.82 -7.78 -0.77
N LEU A 91 1.34 -7.91 -1.98
CA LEU A 91 0.53 -8.23 -3.16
C LEU A 91 0.11 -9.70 -3.20
N PHE A 92 0.99 -10.62 -2.79
CA PHE A 92 0.63 -12.04 -2.68
C PHE A 92 -0.43 -12.25 -1.59
N GLU A 93 -0.29 -11.61 -0.43
CA GLU A 93 -1.30 -11.69 0.62
C GLU A 93 -2.63 -11.07 0.19
N THR A 94 -2.59 -9.97 -0.58
CA THR A 94 -3.81 -9.36 -1.14
C THR A 94 -4.50 -10.29 -2.13
N ALA A 95 -3.75 -10.93 -3.03
CA ALA A 95 -4.29 -11.90 -3.98
C ALA A 95 -4.89 -13.12 -3.27
N ARG A 96 -4.19 -13.65 -2.25
CA ARG A 96 -4.69 -14.75 -1.42
C ARG A 96 -6.00 -14.36 -0.74
N GLN A 97 -6.03 -13.21 -0.08
CA GLN A 97 -7.23 -12.70 0.61
C GLN A 97 -8.39 -12.47 -0.36
N ALA A 98 -8.10 -11.95 -1.56
CA ALA A 98 -9.11 -11.77 -2.60
C ALA A 98 -9.72 -13.11 -3.05
N LYS A 99 -8.89 -14.13 -3.25
CA LYS A 99 -9.36 -15.48 -3.62
C LYS A 99 -10.23 -16.10 -2.52
N GLU A 100 -9.74 -16.08 -1.29
CA GLU A 100 -10.45 -16.66 -0.14
C GLU A 100 -11.75 -15.91 0.18
N GLY A 101 -11.76 -14.59 -0.02
CA GLY A 101 -12.93 -13.74 0.21
C GLY A 101 -13.94 -13.72 -0.95
N GLY A 102 -13.69 -14.44 -2.05
CA GLY A 102 -14.60 -14.50 -3.20
C GLY A 102 -14.70 -13.18 -3.98
N PHE A 103 -13.61 -12.39 -4.01
CA PHE A 103 -13.52 -11.21 -4.84
C PHE A 103 -13.23 -11.58 -6.31
N ASP A 104 -13.78 -10.79 -7.23
CA ASP A 104 -13.54 -10.98 -8.66
C ASP A 104 -12.10 -10.57 -9.05
N SER A 105 -11.56 -9.56 -8.34
CA SER A 105 -10.23 -9.01 -8.62
C SER A 105 -9.60 -8.38 -7.39
N PHE A 106 -8.29 -8.09 -7.51
CA PHE A 106 -7.57 -7.25 -6.55
C PHE A 106 -6.73 -6.20 -7.25
N THR A 107 -6.40 -5.14 -6.51
CA THR A 107 -5.45 -4.10 -6.90
C THR A 107 -4.79 -3.47 -5.67
N SER A 108 -3.98 -2.41 -5.86
CA SER A 108 -3.29 -1.75 -4.75
C SER A 108 -3.21 -0.24 -4.92
N SER A 109 -3.40 0.49 -3.82
CA SER A 109 -3.15 1.93 -3.75
C SER A 109 -1.67 2.31 -3.93
N LEU A 110 -0.75 1.35 -3.95
CA LEU A 110 0.66 1.59 -4.26
C LEU A 110 0.87 2.14 -5.67
N PHE A 111 0.00 1.78 -6.61
CA PHE A 111 0.06 2.22 -8.00
C PHE A 111 -0.23 3.71 -8.21
N ILE A 112 -0.57 4.45 -7.13
CA ILE A 112 -0.70 5.91 -7.17
C ILE A 112 0.64 6.63 -6.97
N SER A 113 1.62 5.96 -6.37
CA SER A 113 2.87 6.62 -5.99
C SER A 113 3.83 6.75 -7.18
N PRO A 114 4.29 7.95 -7.53
CA PRO A 114 5.32 8.14 -8.55
C PRO A 114 6.72 7.72 -8.09
N TYR A 115 6.89 7.39 -6.80
CA TYR A 115 8.17 7.05 -6.17
C TYR A 115 8.41 5.55 -6.06
N GLN A 116 7.42 4.73 -6.40
CA GLN A 116 7.53 3.27 -6.38
C GLN A 116 8.03 2.74 -7.72
N ASN A 117 8.69 1.58 -7.71
CA ASN A 117 9.03 0.88 -8.95
C ASN A 117 7.77 0.24 -9.54
N HIS A 118 7.14 0.95 -10.47
CA HIS A 118 5.83 0.63 -11.01
C HIS A 118 5.82 -0.70 -11.77
N GLU A 119 6.84 -0.95 -12.60
CA GLU A 119 6.93 -2.19 -13.38
C GLU A 119 7.13 -3.40 -12.46
N LEU A 120 8.05 -3.31 -11.50
CA LEU A 120 8.27 -4.37 -10.53
C LEU A 120 7.00 -4.68 -9.71
N MET A 121 6.23 -3.65 -9.33
CA MET A 121 4.95 -3.87 -8.65
C MET A 121 3.94 -4.58 -9.54
N ARG A 122 3.87 -4.21 -10.83
CA ARG A 122 2.97 -4.82 -11.81
C ARG A 122 3.32 -6.28 -12.01
N GLU A 123 4.58 -6.60 -12.32
CA GLU A 123 5.06 -7.96 -12.47
C GLU A 123 4.78 -8.82 -11.22
N THR A 124 5.00 -8.24 -10.04
CA THR A 124 4.73 -8.92 -8.77
C THR A 124 3.24 -9.22 -8.60
N ALA A 125 2.37 -8.25 -8.93
CA ALA A 125 0.92 -8.44 -8.84
C ALA A 125 0.40 -9.46 -9.87
N GLU A 126 0.95 -9.46 -11.09
CA GLU A 126 0.63 -10.44 -12.13
C GLU A 126 1.03 -11.87 -11.70
N ARG A 127 2.20 -12.03 -11.08
CA ARG A 127 2.63 -13.31 -10.49
C ARG A 127 1.69 -13.77 -9.38
N ALA A 128 1.32 -12.87 -8.48
CA ALA A 128 0.38 -13.17 -7.40
C ALA A 128 -1.01 -13.56 -7.95
N ALA A 129 -1.49 -12.86 -8.97
CA ALA A 129 -2.74 -13.16 -9.67
C ALA A 129 -2.74 -14.58 -10.28
N PHE A 130 -1.64 -14.95 -10.93
CA PHE A 130 -1.46 -16.28 -11.49
C PHE A 130 -1.45 -17.38 -10.41
N GLU A 131 -0.69 -17.15 -9.32
CA GLU A 131 -0.53 -18.13 -8.24
C GLU A 131 -1.86 -18.43 -7.53
N TYR A 132 -2.65 -17.40 -7.24
CA TYR A 132 -3.93 -17.57 -6.52
C TYR A 132 -5.15 -17.71 -7.43
N GLY A 133 -5.00 -17.60 -8.74
CA GLY A 133 -6.11 -17.72 -9.69
C GLY A 133 -7.18 -16.66 -9.45
N VAL A 134 -6.77 -15.39 -9.25
CA VAL A 134 -7.65 -14.23 -9.09
C VAL A 134 -7.17 -13.10 -10.01
N LYS A 135 -8.09 -12.34 -10.61
CA LYS A 135 -7.72 -11.27 -11.54
C LYS A 135 -6.96 -10.15 -10.85
N PHE A 136 -5.83 -9.74 -11.42
CA PHE A 136 -5.21 -8.46 -11.07
C PHE A 136 -5.85 -7.36 -11.93
N GLU A 137 -6.50 -6.41 -11.26
CA GLU A 137 -7.08 -5.23 -11.90
C GLU A 137 -6.01 -4.14 -11.96
N TYR A 138 -5.21 -4.17 -13.05
CA TYR A 138 -4.19 -3.15 -13.25
C TYR A 138 -4.81 -1.79 -13.57
N ARG A 139 -4.42 -0.78 -12.80
CA ARG A 139 -4.73 0.61 -13.05
C ARG A 139 -3.54 1.49 -12.69
N ASP A 140 -3.12 2.34 -13.62
CA ASP A 140 -2.15 3.40 -13.32
C ASP A 140 -2.86 4.57 -12.64
N PHE A 141 -2.69 4.69 -11.33
CA PHE A 141 -3.28 5.77 -10.54
C PHE A 141 -2.37 6.99 -10.41
N ARG A 142 -1.14 6.99 -10.95
CA ARG A 142 -0.18 8.11 -10.84
C ARG A 142 -0.74 9.45 -11.29
N PRO A 143 -1.58 9.56 -12.34
CA PRO A 143 -2.21 10.82 -12.73
C PRO A 143 -3.04 11.48 -11.62
N TYR A 144 -3.54 10.70 -10.68
CA TYR A 144 -4.36 11.17 -9.56
C TYR A 144 -3.56 11.48 -8.29
N PHE A 145 -2.24 11.28 -8.28
CA PHE A 145 -1.41 11.46 -7.08
C PHE A 145 -1.54 12.86 -6.46
N LYS A 146 -1.46 13.90 -7.29
CA LYS A 146 -1.54 15.30 -6.83
C LYS A 146 -2.90 15.60 -6.21
N ALA A 147 -3.99 15.25 -6.89
CA ALA A 147 -5.35 15.41 -6.39
C ALA A 147 -5.57 14.66 -5.07
N GLY A 148 -5.02 13.44 -4.95
CA GLY A 148 -5.07 12.65 -3.72
C GLY A 148 -4.36 13.31 -2.55
N GLN A 149 -3.22 13.96 -2.79
CA GLN A 149 -2.49 14.71 -1.76
C GLN A 149 -3.21 15.99 -1.34
N GLU A 150 -3.84 16.70 -2.28
CA GLU A 150 -4.64 17.90 -2.01
C GLU A 150 -5.85 17.53 -1.15
N ARG A 151 -6.62 16.53 -1.56
CA ARG A 151 -7.76 16.04 -0.79
C ARG A 151 -7.38 15.54 0.60
N ALA A 152 -6.23 14.89 0.75
CA ALA A 152 -5.76 14.44 2.05
C ALA A 152 -5.48 15.61 3.01
N ARG A 153 -5.00 16.76 2.50
CA ARG A 153 -4.81 17.99 3.30
C ARG A 153 -6.14 18.61 3.69
N GLU A 154 -7.09 18.69 2.75
CA GLU A 154 -8.43 19.23 2.99
C GLU A 154 -9.18 18.45 4.07
N LEU A 155 -8.98 17.13 4.10
CA LEU A 155 -9.58 16.21 5.07
C LEU A 155 -8.71 16.02 6.34
N GLU A 156 -7.64 16.81 6.49
CA GLU A 156 -6.72 16.76 7.64
C GLU A 156 -6.18 15.35 7.94
N MET A 157 -6.02 14.52 6.90
CA MET A 157 -5.51 13.16 7.05
C MET A 157 -4.05 13.14 7.51
N TYR A 158 -3.68 12.11 8.25
CA TYR A 158 -2.27 11.83 8.53
C TYR A 158 -1.51 11.54 7.22
N ILE A 159 -0.57 12.43 6.86
CA ILE A 159 0.25 12.29 5.65
C ILE A 159 1.62 11.74 6.04
N GLN A 160 1.95 10.56 5.52
CA GLN A 160 3.24 9.91 5.73
C GLN A 160 4.40 10.70 5.12
N LYS A 161 5.55 10.66 5.76
CA LYS A 161 6.76 11.38 5.33
C LYS A 161 7.77 10.52 4.57
N TYR A 162 7.60 9.20 4.58
CA TYR A 162 8.46 8.22 3.90
C TYR A 162 7.63 7.01 3.44
N CYS A 163 8.24 6.09 2.67
CA CYS A 163 7.54 4.95 2.09
C CYS A 163 6.87 4.05 3.14
N GLY A 164 7.60 3.72 4.23
CA GLY A 164 7.03 2.98 5.35
C GLY A 164 8.04 2.12 6.11
N CYS A 165 9.00 1.49 5.45
CA CYS A 165 9.94 0.62 6.15
C CYS A 165 11.01 1.42 6.91
N VAL A 166 11.61 0.79 7.92
CA VAL A 166 12.67 1.38 8.74
C VAL A 166 13.86 1.89 7.91
N PHE A 167 14.18 1.23 6.80
CA PHE A 167 15.25 1.67 5.89
C PHE A 167 14.88 2.92 5.12
N SER A 168 13.63 3.04 4.67
CA SER A 168 13.15 4.27 4.00
C SER A 168 13.01 5.45 4.98
N GLU A 169 12.78 5.18 6.24
CA GLU A 169 12.84 6.17 7.31
C GLU A 169 14.27 6.68 7.49
N GLN A 170 15.23 5.75 7.62
CA GLN A 170 16.64 6.07 7.71
C GLN A 170 17.12 6.91 6.52
N GLU A 171 16.82 6.51 5.29
CA GLU A 171 17.17 7.24 4.06
C GLU A 171 16.57 8.66 4.03
N ARG A 172 15.39 8.83 4.61
CA ARG A 172 14.71 10.13 4.66
C ARG A 172 15.37 11.10 5.64
N TYR A 173 15.82 10.61 6.80
CA TYR A 173 16.25 11.47 7.91
C TYR A 173 17.75 11.43 8.16
N LEU A 174 18.43 10.33 7.89
CA LEU A 174 19.88 10.24 8.00
C LEU A 174 20.52 10.83 6.75
N LYS A 175 20.81 12.13 6.79
CA LYS A 175 21.58 12.78 5.74
C LYS A 175 23.03 12.26 5.82
N PRO A 176 23.68 11.84 4.69
CA PRO A 176 25.09 11.51 4.70
C PRO A 176 25.86 12.72 5.21
N LYS A 177 26.76 12.49 6.19
CA LYS A 177 27.68 13.54 6.64
C LYS A 177 28.45 14.02 5.41
N LYS A 178 28.35 15.32 5.08
CA LYS A 178 29.25 15.93 4.10
C LYS A 178 30.69 15.71 4.64
N ILE A 179 31.44 14.85 3.98
CA ILE A 179 32.87 14.78 4.18
C ILE A 179 33.39 16.12 3.62
N ILE A 180 33.69 17.06 4.50
CA ILE A 180 34.37 18.30 4.13
C ILE A 180 35.83 17.84 3.85
N PRO A 181 36.35 18.07 2.63
CA PRO A 181 37.70 17.69 2.27
C PRO A 181 38.74 18.45 3.09
#